data_80ed42a643448d55cc7a0a8038434a4c
#
_entry.id   80ed42a643448d55cc7a0a8038434a4c
#
_cell.length_a   1.000
_cell.length_b   1.000
_cell.length_c   1.000
_cell.angle_alpha   90.00
_cell.angle_beta   90.00
_cell.angle_gamma   90.00
#
_symmetry.space_group_name_H-M   'P 1'
#
loop_
_entity.id
_entity.type
_entity.pdbx_description
1 polymer ?
#
loop_
_entity_poly.entity_id
_entity_poly.type
_entity_poly.pdbx_seq_one_letter_code
_entity_poly.pdbx_strand_id
1 'polypeptide(L)'
;MYLTRIYLNPHRRGAKQLMRSRQMLHAAVLNCFPPGVLDDPVAPRVLWRLDRPPTVRGAAPRQGSPSCALYISSPVAPDPSHIVEEAGYATEGGVVIRDMSTFLVGLSAGQRWGFRLCVNPTFREGSQVNARGRKKVLAHVTQDQQTQWVLERAEKCGFRVLTSLELGGDLPVLEDSDGQRVDGANLMINGVERSIDEFKRGEHRVTLGVATFEGVLEVTDPEALRRVLIHGIGRGKAYGCGLMTLARP
;
A
#
# COMPACT_ATOMS: atom_id res chain seq x y z
N MET A 1 -12.76 -6.86 -11.23
CA MET A 1 -11.68 -6.69 -10.22
C MET A 1 -12.25 -6.87 -8.84
N TYR A 2 -11.58 -7.64 -8.00
CA TYR A 2 -12.02 -7.91 -6.63
C TYR A 2 -11.04 -7.30 -5.63
N LEU A 3 -11.58 -6.72 -4.56
CA LEU A 3 -10.82 -6.33 -3.37
C LEU A 3 -11.26 -7.21 -2.22
N THR A 4 -10.32 -7.94 -1.67
CA THR A 4 -10.53 -8.84 -0.53
C THR A 4 -9.81 -8.29 0.69
N ARG A 5 -10.48 -8.32 1.84
CA ARG A 5 -9.90 -8.03 3.15
C ARG A 5 -10.02 -9.26 4.03
N ILE A 6 -8.90 -9.67 4.62
CA ILE A 6 -8.83 -10.79 5.56
C ILE A 6 -8.22 -10.26 6.87
N TYR A 7 -8.91 -10.44 7.98
CA TYR A 7 -8.35 -10.14 9.28
C TYR A 7 -7.49 -11.30 9.78
N LEU A 8 -6.23 -11.01 10.10
CA LEU A 8 -5.28 -11.97 10.65
C LEU A 8 -5.22 -11.87 12.17
N ASN A 9 -5.21 -13.03 12.83
CA ASN A 9 -5.06 -13.12 14.27
C ASN A 9 -3.57 -13.24 14.64
N PRO A 10 -2.94 -12.20 15.18
CA PRO A 10 -1.49 -12.18 15.47
C PRO A 10 -1.09 -13.17 16.56
N HIS A 11 -2.04 -13.74 17.29
CA HIS A 11 -1.76 -14.74 18.32
C HIS A 11 -1.62 -16.16 17.73
N ARG A 12 -2.19 -16.41 16.53
CA ARG A 12 -2.06 -17.72 15.87
C ARG A 12 -0.65 -17.90 15.30
N ARG A 13 -0.17 -19.15 15.36
CA ARG A 13 1.18 -19.51 14.84
C ARG A 13 1.30 -19.23 13.35
N GLY A 14 0.30 -19.59 12.54
CA GLY A 14 0.28 -19.34 11.10
C GLY A 14 0.35 -17.84 10.78
N ALA A 15 -0.42 -16.99 11.47
CA ALA A 15 -0.34 -15.56 11.29
C ALA A 15 1.05 -15.00 11.59
N LYS A 16 1.70 -15.44 12.68
CA LYS A 16 3.07 -15.04 13.01
C LYS A 16 4.07 -15.42 11.93
N GLN A 17 3.92 -16.60 11.32
CA GLN A 17 4.78 -17.04 10.21
C GLN A 17 4.56 -16.19 8.96
N LEU A 18 3.31 -15.99 8.53
CA LEU A 18 2.97 -15.17 7.38
C LEU A 18 3.45 -13.73 7.53
N MET A 19 3.25 -13.12 8.70
CA MET A 19 3.64 -11.73 8.96
C MET A 19 5.15 -11.50 9.04
N ARG A 20 5.96 -12.54 9.27
CA ARG A 20 7.42 -12.44 9.31
C ARG A 20 8.09 -12.51 7.95
N SER A 21 7.42 -13.06 6.94
CA SER A 21 8.01 -13.30 5.63
C SER A 21 7.09 -12.85 4.51
N ARG A 22 7.47 -11.78 3.81
CA ARG A 22 6.75 -11.30 2.63
C ARG A 22 6.69 -12.36 1.53
N GLN A 23 7.69 -13.23 1.44
CA GLN A 23 7.71 -14.32 0.47
C GLN A 23 6.68 -15.39 0.81
N MET A 24 6.57 -15.78 2.09
CA MET A 24 5.53 -16.72 2.53
C MET A 24 4.13 -16.14 2.35
N LEU A 25 3.94 -14.87 2.69
CA LEU A 25 2.66 -14.20 2.51
C LEU A 25 2.29 -14.09 1.01
N HIS A 26 3.26 -13.80 0.14
CA HIS A 26 3.04 -13.83 -1.31
C HIS A 26 2.60 -15.22 -1.80
N ALA A 27 3.27 -16.27 -1.36
CA ALA A 27 2.88 -17.64 -1.71
C ALA A 27 1.47 -17.96 -1.20
N ALA A 28 1.14 -17.63 0.04
CA ALA A 28 -0.19 -17.81 0.58
C ALA A 28 -1.26 -17.04 -0.20
N VAL A 29 -0.96 -15.80 -0.63
CA VAL A 29 -1.88 -15.02 -1.47
C VAL A 29 -2.09 -15.68 -2.83
N LEU A 30 -1.03 -16.18 -3.48
CA LEU A 30 -1.18 -16.87 -4.77
C LEU A 30 -1.94 -18.18 -4.66
N ASN A 31 -1.82 -18.90 -3.54
CA ASN A 31 -2.57 -20.11 -3.26
C ASN A 31 -4.09 -19.89 -3.06
N CYS A 32 -4.54 -18.62 -2.97
CA CYS A 32 -5.97 -18.30 -3.01
C CYS A 32 -6.61 -18.50 -4.40
N PHE A 33 -5.83 -18.84 -5.41
CA PHE A 33 -6.29 -18.96 -6.79
C PHE A 33 -5.99 -20.36 -7.35
N PRO A 34 -6.90 -20.95 -8.14
CA PRO A 34 -6.64 -22.19 -8.82
C PRO A 34 -5.44 -22.08 -9.78
N PRO A 35 -4.68 -23.17 -9.98
CA PRO A 35 -3.62 -23.18 -10.99
C PRO A 35 -4.11 -22.76 -12.36
N GLY A 36 -3.30 -21.99 -13.09
CA GLY A 36 -3.60 -21.54 -14.45
C GLY A 36 -4.49 -20.28 -14.55
N VAL A 37 -5.25 -19.93 -13.51
CA VAL A 37 -6.17 -18.76 -13.55
C VAL A 37 -5.44 -17.42 -13.65
N LEU A 38 -4.20 -17.37 -13.20
CA LEU A 38 -3.36 -16.16 -13.21
C LEU A 38 -2.30 -16.15 -14.33
N ASP A 39 -2.33 -17.14 -15.23
CA ASP A 39 -1.29 -17.32 -16.27
C ASP A 39 -1.49 -16.41 -17.49
N ASP A 40 -2.61 -15.71 -17.59
CA ASP A 40 -2.83 -14.73 -18.64
C ASP A 40 -1.86 -13.55 -18.48
N PRO A 41 -0.90 -13.35 -19.42
CA PRO A 41 0.11 -12.28 -19.34
C PRO A 41 -0.49 -10.88 -19.47
N VAL A 42 -1.71 -10.76 -19.98
CA VAL A 42 -2.42 -9.48 -20.17
C VAL A 42 -3.26 -9.15 -18.93
N ALA A 43 -3.65 -10.16 -18.15
CA ALA A 43 -4.45 -9.95 -16.95
C ALA A 43 -3.69 -9.11 -15.89
N PRO A 44 -4.42 -8.31 -15.12
CA PRO A 44 -3.85 -7.60 -13.98
C PRO A 44 -3.22 -8.58 -12.98
N ARG A 45 -2.05 -8.21 -12.47
CA ARG A 45 -1.38 -8.99 -11.43
C ARG A 45 -2.13 -8.91 -10.11
N VAL A 46 -2.05 -9.98 -9.34
CA VAL A 46 -2.49 -9.94 -7.94
C VAL A 46 -1.59 -8.99 -7.17
N LEU A 47 -2.21 -8.01 -6.51
CA LEU A 47 -1.57 -7.09 -5.58
C LEU A 47 -2.03 -7.41 -4.17
N TRP A 48 -1.18 -7.16 -3.19
CA TRP A 48 -1.56 -7.32 -1.80
C TRP A 48 -0.85 -6.32 -0.90
N ARG A 49 -1.42 -6.07 0.28
CA ARG A 49 -0.86 -5.23 1.33
C ARG A 49 -1.25 -5.79 2.68
N LEU A 50 -0.29 -5.85 3.59
CA LEU A 50 -0.54 -6.17 4.99
C LEU A 50 -0.51 -4.88 5.81
N ASP A 51 -1.66 -4.53 6.37
CA ASP A 51 -1.80 -3.42 7.30
C ASP A 51 -1.66 -3.93 8.72
N ARG A 52 -0.75 -3.33 9.48
CA ARG A 52 -0.55 -3.60 10.90
C ARG A 52 -1.13 -2.45 11.73
N PRO A 53 -1.60 -2.71 12.95
CA PRO A 53 -1.99 -1.62 13.84
C PRO A 53 -0.76 -0.75 14.11
N PRO A 54 -0.94 0.58 14.25
CA PRO A 54 0.16 1.44 14.63
C PRO A 54 0.71 0.99 15.98
N THR A 55 2.01 0.71 16.03
CA THR A 55 2.73 0.43 17.28
C THR A 55 2.97 1.75 18.01
N VAL A 56 1.96 2.23 18.72
CA VAL A 56 2.16 3.31 19.68
C VAL A 56 2.80 2.70 20.92
N ARG A 57 4.06 3.05 21.18
CA ARG A 57 4.75 2.64 22.42
C ARG A 57 3.88 3.04 23.61
N GLY A 58 3.39 2.06 24.37
CA GLY A 58 2.61 2.29 25.59
C GLY A 58 1.09 2.34 25.42
N ALA A 59 0.53 2.27 24.24
CA ALA A 59 -0.91 2.14 24.05
C ALA A 59 -1.31 0.66 23.98
N ALA A 60 -2.16 0.23 24.88
CA ALA A 60 -2.82 -1.07 24.75
C ALA A 60 -3.71 -1.09 23.51
N PRO A 61 -3.77 -2.20 22.73
CA PRO A 61 -4.70 -2.33 21.62
C PRO A 61 -6.12 -2.07 22.14
N ARG A 62 -6.87 -1.19 21.47
CA ARG A 62 -8.28 -1.00 21.80
C ARG A 62 -9.00 -2.34 21.61
N GLN A 63 -9.73 -2.79 22.64
CA GLN A 63 -10.56 -3.99 22.53
C GLN A 63 -11.48 -3.87 21.31
N GLY A 64 -11.45 -4.88 20.43
CA GLY A 64 -12.32 -4.94 19.24
C GLY A 64 -11.72 -4.38 17.94
N SER A 65 -10.54 -3.76 17.95
CA SER A 65 -9.86 -3.38 16.69
C SER A 65 -9.11 -4.60 16.16
N PRO A 66 -9.37 -5.02 14.90
CA PRO A 66 -8.61 -6.09 14.28
C PRO A 66 -7.15 -5.66 14.16
N SER A 67 -6.27 -6.49 14.68
CA SER A 67 -4.88 -6.13 14.84
C SER A 67 -4.07 -6.14 13.55
N CYS A 68 -4.49 -6.90 12.54
CA CYS A 68 -3.82 -6.98 11.22
C CYS A 68 -4.85 -7.24 10.13
N ALA A 69 -4.72 -6.59 9.00
CA ALA A 69 -5.58 -6.80 7.83
C ALA A 69 -4.73 -7.05 6.57
N LEU A 70 -4.98 -8.18 5.91
CA LEU A 70 -4.44 -8.46 4.59
C LEU A 70 -5.46 -8.03 3.54
N TYR A 71 -5.04 -7.12 2.67
CA TYR A 71 -5.80 -6.71 1.49
C TYR A 71 -5.22 -7.39 0.25
N ILE A 72 -6.11 -7.91 -0.60
CA ILE A 72 -5.74 -8.54 -1.88
C ILE A 72 -6.59 -7.88 -2.97
N SER A 73 -5.95 -7.39 -4.03
CA SER A 73 -6.60 -6.94 -5.27
C SER A 73 -6.27 -7.92 -6.39
N SER A 74 -7.31 -8.45 -7.06
CA SER A 74 -7.15 -9.56 -8.02
C SER A 74 -8.18 -9.48 -9.16
N PRO A 75 -7.84 -10.01 -10.36
CA PRO A 75 -8.77 -10.06 -11.49
C PRO A 75 -9.96 -10.99 -11.25
N VAL A 76 -9.77 -12.04 -10.45
CA VAL A 76 -10.77 -13.02 -10.08
C VAL A 76 -10.98 -13.06 -8.57
N ALA A 77 -12.13 -13.54 -8.12
CA ALA A 77 -12.40 -13.71 -6.69
C ALA A 77 -11.47 -14.79 -6.09
N PRO A 78 -10.73 -14.48 -4.99
CA PRO A 78 -9.89 -15.47 -4.34
C PRO A 78 -10.69 -16.41 -3.45
N ASP A 79 -10.17 -17.62 -3.21
CA ASP A 79 -10.57 -18.46 -2.09
C ASP A 79 -9.53 -18.37 -0.97
N PRO A 80 -9.75 -17.58 0.08
CA PRO A 80 -8.82 -17.39 1.17
C PRO A 80 -8.95 -18.39 2.32
N SER A 81 -9.70 -19.49 2.15
CA SER A 81 -10.06 -20.44 3.21
C SER A 81 -8.83 -20.92 3.99
N HIS A 82 -7.76 -21.30 3.30
CA HIS A 82 -6.52 -21.77 3.95
C HIS A 82 -5.84 -20.66 4.80
N ILE A 83 -5.90 -19.40 4.38
CA ILE A 83 -5.36 -18.27 5.18
C ILE A 83 -6.21 -18.06 6.43
N VAL A 84 -7.53 -18.19 6.31
CA VAL A 84 -8.46 -18.06 7.45
C VAL A 84 -8.23 -19.18 8.45
N GLU A 85 -8.10 -20.43 7.99
CA GLU A 85 -7.87 -21.59 8.83
C GLU A 85 -6.55 -21.51 9.59
N GLU A 86 -5.48 -21.10 8.92
CA GLU A 86 -4.16 -21.04 9.56
C GLU A 86 -3.93 -19.77 10.39
N ALA A 87 -4.41 -18.63 9.92
CA ALA A 87 -3.99 -17.32 10.38
C ALA A 87 -5.13 -16.34 10.69
N GLY A 88 -6.35 -16.60 10.23
CA GLY A 88 -7.47 -15.67 10.31
C GLY A 88 -8.34 -15.84 11.55
N TYR A 89 -9.47 -15.16 11.49
CA TYR A 89 -10.59 -15.32 12.42
C TYR A 89 -11.72 -16.04 11.67
N ALA A 90 -12.21 -17.15 12.24
CA ALA A 90 -13.34 -17.91 11.70
C ALA A 90 -14.70 -17.28 12.07
N THR A 91 -14.75 -15.95 12.22
CA THR A 91 -15.95 -15.21 12.62
C THR A 91 -16.54 -14.47 11.42
N GLU A 92 -17.83 -14.17 11.50
CA GLU A 92 -18.50 -13.32 10.52
C GLU A 92 -17.76 -11.98 10.36
N GLY A 93 -17.53 -11.54 9.11
CA GLY A 93 -16.75 -10.33 8.82
C GLY A 93 -15.23 -10.50 8.87
N GLY A 94 -14.69 -11.67 9.25
CA GLY A 94 -13.27 -12.00 9.19
C GLY A 94 -12.69 -11.92 7.78
N VAL A 95 -13.51 -12.22 6.78
CA VAL A 95 -13.22 -12.06 5.34
C VAL A 95 -14.32 -11.26 4.68
N VAL A 96 -13.93 -10.33 3.82
CA VAL A 96 -14.87 -9.57 2.96
C VAL A 96 -14.29 -9.53 1.56
N ILE A 97 -15.05 -10.00 0.59
CA ILE A 97 -14.72 -9.96 -0.85
C ILE A 97 -15.73 -9.03 -1.54
N ARG A 98 -15.25 -8.06 -2.29
CA ARG A 98 -16.08 -7.12 -3.02
C ARG A 98 -15.65 -7.01 -4.48
N ASP A 99 -16.62 -7.07 -5.38
CA ASP A 99 -16.39 -6.67 -6.77
C ASP A 99 -16.27 -5.14 -6.84
N MET A 100 -15.17 -4.69 -7.39
CA MET A 100 -14.83 -3.27 -7.54
C MET A 100 -15.23 -2.69 -8.89
N SER A 101 -15.88 -3.44 -9.76
CA SER A 101 -16.16 -3.02 -11.14
C SER A 101 -16.99 -1.75 -11.18
N THR A 102 -18.11 -1.69 -10.46
CA THR A 102 -18.95 -0.50 -10.37
C THR A 102 -18.23 0.70 -9.78
N PHE A 103 -17.45 0.48 -8.72
CA PHE A 103 -16.63 1.53 -8.09
C PHE A 103 -15.62 2.11 -9.07
N LEU A 104 -14.87 1.26 -9.79
CA LEU A 104 -13.86 1.69 -10.74
C LEU A 104 -14.46 2.49 -11.91
N VAL A 105 -15.62 2.05 -12.43
CA VAL A 105 -16.34 2.78 -13.49
C VAL A 105 -16.84 4.12 -12.98
N GLY A 106 -17.32 4.21 -11.73
CA GLY A 106 -17.85 5.41 -11.10
C GLY A 106 -16.80 6.47 -10.69
N LEU A 107 -15.50 6.20 -10.87
CA LEU A 107 -14.47 7.20 -10.62
C LEU A 107 -14.56 8.34 -11.63
N SER A 108 -14.57 9.59 -11.13
CA SER A 108 -14.61 10.81 -11.92
C SER A 108 -13.70 11.89 -11.35
N ALA A 109 -13.26 12.82 -12.20
CA ALA A 109 -12.43 13.95 -11.80
C ALA A 109 -13.15 14.80 -10.73
N GLY A 110 -12.39 15.36 -9.80
CA GLY A 110 -12.88 16.15 -8.68
C GLY A 110 -13.37 15.35 -7.48
N GLN A 111 -13.54 14.03 -7.59
CA GLN A 111 -13.85 13.21 -6.42
C GLN A 111 -12.69 13.20 -5.42
N ARG A 112 -13.03 13.23 -4.12
CA ARG A 112 -12.07 13.21 -3.01
C ARG A 112 -12.15 11.88 -2.27
N TRP A 113 -10.98 11.31 -1.98
CA TRP A 113 -10.86 10.01 -1.32
C TRP A 113 -9.73 10.01 -0.31
N GLY A 114 -9.97 9.41 0.85
CA GLY A 114 -8.89 8.96 1.71
C GLY A 114 -8.16 7.79 1.02
N PHE A 115 -6.83 7.78 1.05
CA PHE A 115 -6.05 6.70 0.47
C PHE A 115 -5.09 6.06 1.47
N ARG A 116 -4.81 4.79 1.27
CA ARG A 116 -3.68 4.09 1.90
C ARG A 116 -2.89 3.35 0.84
N LEU A 117 -1.56 3.58 0.83
CA LEU A 117 -0.64 3.09 -0.20
C LEU A 117 0.64 2.57 0.44
N CYS A 118 0.97 1.31 0.19
CA CYS A 118 2.27 0.72 0.55
C CYS A 118 3.15 0.66 -0.69
N VAL A 119 4.36 1.23 -0.64
CA VAL A 119 5.29 1.31 -1.78
C VAL A 119 6.71 0.93 -1.39
N ASN A 120 7.51 0.63 -2.40
CA ASN A 120 8.97 0.56 -2.34
C ASN A 120 9.52 1.79 -3.09
N PRO A 121 9.74 2.92 -2.40
CA PRO A 121 10.24 4.14 -3.03
C PRO A 121 11.70 3.96 -3.44
N THR A 122 11.96 3.94 -4.74
CA THR A 122 13.31 3.69 -5.27
C THR A 122 13.71 4.71 -6.31
N PHE A 123 15.01 4.96 -6.41
CA PHE A 123 15.62 5.75 -7.47
C PHE A 123 16.73 4.97 -8.15
N ARG A 124 17.17 5.45 -9.31
CA ARG A 124 18.31 4.88 -10.03
C ARG A 124 19.52 5.78 -9.80
N GLU A 125 20.56 5.22 -9.22
CA GLU A 125 21.82 5.94 -9.05
C GLU A 125 22.52 6.13 -10.40
N GLY A 126 22.88 7.40 -10.70
CA GLY A 126 23.39 7.77 -12.02
C GLY A 126 24.78 7.25 -12.33
N SER A 127 25.62 7.09 -11.31
CA SER A 127 27.06 6.80 -11.41
C SER A 127 27.43 5.32 -11.31
N GLN A 128 26.58 4.48 -10.70
CA GLN A 128 26.88 3.07 -10.49
C GLN A 128 26.06 2.17 -11.42
N VAL A 129 26.75 1.34 -12.17
CA VAL A 129 26.14 0.28 -12.99
C VAL A 129 26.53 -1.09 -12.40
N ASN A 130 25.58 -2.03 -12.45
CA ASN A 130 25.87 -3.41 -12.08
C ASN A 130 26.66 -4.12 -13.20
N ALA A 131 27.12 -5.36 -12.94
CA ALA A 131 27.88 -6.17 -13.90
C ALA A 131 27.18 -6.38 -15.27
N ARG A 132 25.87 -6.06 -15.38
CA ARG A 132 25.08 -6.11 -16.62
C ARG A 132 24.87 -4.73 -17.26
N GLY A 133 25.64 -3.71 -16.87
CA GLY A 133 25.52 -2.33 -17.40
C GLY A 133 24.23 -1.59 -16.99
N ARG A 134 23.45 -2.11 -16.04
CA ARG A 134 22.22 -1.47 -15.57
C ARG A 134 22.49 -0.62 -14.34
N LYS A 135 21.91 0.59 -14.31
CA LYS A 135 21.99 1.49 -13.14
C LYS A 135 21.48 0.81 -11.88
N LYS A 136 22.24 0.96 -10.80
CA LYS A 136 21.87 0.42 -9.49
C LYS A 136 20.59 1.06 -9.00
N VAL A 137 19.71 0.26 -8.44
CA VAL A 137 18.44 0.72 -7.86
C VAL A 137 18.60 0.75 -6.35
N LEU A 138 18.39 1.92 -5.76
CA LEU A 138 18.48 2.14 -4.32
C LEU A 138 17.12 2.56 -3.77
N ALA A 139 16.86 2.26 -2.48
CA ALA A 139 15.68 2.74 -1.78
C ALA A 139 15.94 4.14 -1.22
N HIS A 140 14.92 4.99 -1.24
CA HIS A 140 14.92 6.24 -0.48
C HIS A 140 14.88 5.94 1.02
N VAL A 141 15.69 6.63 1.80
CA VAL A 141 15.89 6.34 3.23
C VAL A 141 15.11 7.28 4.12
N THR A 142 15.04 8.58 3.79
CA THR A 142 14.35 9.57 4.62
C THR A 142 12.86 9.63 4.32
N GLN A 143 12.06 10.07 5.30
CA GLN A 143 10.61 10.23 5.13
C GLN A 143 10.30 11.24 4.03
N ASP A 144 11.03 12.37 3.99
CA ASP A 144 10.82 13.42 2.99
C ASP A 144 11.07 12.92 1.58
N GLN A 145 12.18 12.21 1.36
CA GLN A 145 12.47 11.59 0.05
C GLN A 145 11.40 10.58 -0.38
N GLN A 146 10.88 9.80 0.57
CA GLN A 146 9.84 8.82 0.32
C GLN A 146 8.49 9.49 0.03
N THR A 147 8.15 10.56 0.75
CA THR A 147 6.96 11.38 0.49
C THR A 147 7.06 12.06 -0.87
N GLN A 148 8.20 12.68 -1.17
CA GLN A 148 8.46 13.32 -2.45
C GLN A 148 8.33 12.32 -3.60
N TRP A 149 8.79 11.08 -3.42
CA TRP A 149 8.62 10.00 -4.41
C TRP A 149 7.16 9.72 -4.76
N VAL A 150 6.24 9.80 -3.79
CA VAL A 150 4.80 9.65 -4.01
C VAL A 150 4.25 10.86 -4.75
N LEU A 151 4.58 12.08 -4.31
CA LEU A 151 4.09 13.34 -4.89
C LEU A 151 4.50 13.49 -6.36
N GLU A 152 5.75 13.19 -6.72
CA GLU A 152 6.23 13.22 -8.11
C GLU A 152 5.48 12.27 -9.06
N ARG A 153 4.82 11.26 -8.51
CA ARG A 153 4.06 10.27 -9.28
C ARG A 153 2.56 10.52 -9.29
N ALA A 154 2.07 11.34 -8.37
CA ALA A 154 0.65 11.57 -8.15
C ALA A 154 -0.06 12.01 -9.44
N GLU A 155 0.47 13.01 -10.14
CA GLU A 155 -0.10 13.53 -11.38
C GLU A 155 -0.21 12.43 -12.45
N LYS A 156 0.88 11.69 -12.71
CA LYS A 156 0.90 10.57 -13.67
C LYS A 156 -0.01 9.41 -13.27
N CYS A 157 -0.32 9.32 -11.99
CA CYS A 157 -1.23 8.34 -11.41
C CYS A 157 -2.68 8.82 -11.36
N GLY A 158 -2.97 10.03 -11.87
CA GLY A 158 -4.31 10.57 -12.01
C GLY A 158 -4.90 11.14 -10.72
N PHE A 159 -4.07 11.58 -9.78
CA PHE A 159 -4.53 12.24 -8.56
C PHE A 159 -3.57 13.34 -8.11
N ARG A 160 -4.06 14.21 -7.26
CA ARG A 160 -3.26 15.14 -6.46
C ARG A 160 -3.54 14.93 -4.98
N VAL A 161 -2.57 15.18 -4.13
CA VAL A 161 -2.76 15.19 -2.68
C VAL A 161 -3.34 16.53 -2.28
N LEU A 162 -4.39 16.51 -1.45
CA LEU A 162 -5.03 17.72 -0.95
C LEU A 162 -4.22 18.34 0.20
N THR A 163 -4.44 19.63 0.40
CA THR A 163 -3.95 20.36 1.58
C THR A 163 -4.99 20.35 2.70
N SER A 164 -4.56 20.64 3.92
CA SER A 164 -5.45 20.80 5.08
C SER A 164 -6.50 21.88 4.85
N LEU A 165 -6.15 22.97 4.17
CA LEU A 165 -7.06 24.07 3.80
C LEU A 165 -8.22 23.63 2.92
N GLU A 166 -7.92 22.80 1.91
CA GLU A 166 -8.93 22.30 0.97
C GLU A 166 -9.94 21.35 1.63
N LEU A 167 -9.63 20.88 2.83
CA LEU A 167 -10.52 20.06 3.66
C LEU A 167 -11.27 20.87 4.73
N GLY A 168 -11.10 22.19 4.74
CA GLY A 168 -11.76 23.07 5.72
C GLY A 168 -11.07 23.07 7.09
N GLY A 169 -9.82 22.64 7.17
CA GLY A 169 -9.00 22.74 8.38
C GLY A 169 -8.53 24.18 8.58
N ASP A 170 -8.46 24.59 9.85
CA ASP A 170 -7.78 25.85 10.21
C ASP A 170 -6.29 25.73 9.87
N LEU A 171 -5.71 26.84 9.37
CA LEU A 171 -4.26 26.92 9.19
C LEU A 171 -3.59 26.83 10.57
N PRO A 172 -2.69 25.90 10.81
CA PRO A 172 -1.74 26.09 11.89
C PRO A 172 -0.92 27.33 11.53
N VAL A 173 -0.97 28.35 12.37
CA VAL A 173 -0.07 29.51 12.27
C VAL A 173 1.32 28.99 12.58
N LEU A 174 2.09 28.70 11.56
CA LEU A 174 3.52 28.40 11.71
C LEU A 174 4.27 29.73 11.62
N GLU A 175 5.09 30.01 12.61
CA GLU A 175 6.09 31.08 12.55
C GLU A 175 7.41 30.45 12.08
N ASP A 176 8.05 31.07 11.09
CA ASP A 176 9.41 30.68 10.70
C ASP A 176 10.42 31.14 11.75
N SER A 177 11.71 30.82 11.55
CA SER A 177 12.80 31.20 12.45
C SER A 177 12.94 32.73 12.64
N ASP A 178 12.32 33.53 11.78
CA ASP A 178 12.35 34.98 11.77
C ASP A 178 11.02 35.60 12.26
N GLY A 179 10.09 34.78 12.78
CA GLY A 179 8.80 35.22 13.31
C GLY A 179 7.80 35.66 12.25
N GLN A 180 8.03 35.33 10.97
CA GLN A 180 7.06 35.57 9.90
C GLN A 180 6.06 34.45 9.84
N ARG A 181 4.76 34.78 9.68
CA ARG A 181 3.71 33.82 9.46
C ARG A 181 3.91 33.12 8.10
N VAL A 182 4.22 31.84 8.13
CA VAL A 182 4.26 31.00 6.94
C VAL A 182 2.90 30.32 6.81
N ASP A 183 2.21 30.57 5.71
CA ASP A 183 0.99 29.84 5.36
C ASP A 183 1.35 28.39 5.06
N GLY A 184 1.43 27.59 6.12
CA GLY A 184 1.75 26.16 6.03
C GLY A 184 0.52 25.35 5.63
N ALA A 185 0.12 25.44 4.36
CA ALA A 185 -0.81 24.48 3.79
C ALA A 185 -0.17 23.10 3.80
N ASN A 186 -0.36 22.37 4.89
CA ASN A 186 0.20 21.01 5.02
C ASN A 186 -0.49 20.07 4.05
N LEU A 187 0.28 19.40 3.21
CA LEU A 187 -0.23 18.32 2.37
C LEU A 187 -0.76 17.19 3.26
N MET A 188 -1.94 16.73 2.94
CA MET A 188 -2.62 15.64 3.66
C MET A 188 -2.05 14.29 3.21
N ILE A 189 -0.79 14.06 3.54
CA ILE A 189 -0.06 12.80 3.35
C ILE A 189 0.86 12.54 4.52
N ASN A 190 0.72 11.36 5.13
CA ASN A 190 1.53 10.93 6.26
C ASN A 190 2.15 9.57 6.01
N GLY A 191 3.44 9.40 6.31
CA GLY A 191 4.09 8.10 6.40
C GLY A 191 3.73 7.42 7.72
N VAL A 192 2.96 6.33 7.66
CA VAL A 192 2.45 5.64 8.85
C VAL A 192 3.27 4.43 9.26
N GLU A 193 3.98 3.82 8.34
CA GLU A 193 4.85 2.67 8.59
C GLU A 193 6.05 2.69 7.65
N ARG A 194 7.24 2.33 8.19
CA ARG A 194 8.47 2.20 7.42
C ARG A 194 9.23 0.98 7.89
N SER A 195 9.73 0.17 6.94
CA SER A 195 10.58 -0.98 7.23
C SER A 195 11.65 -1.16 6.14
N ILE A 196 12.73 -1.83 6.54
CA ILE A 196 13.71 -2.39 5.61
C ILE A 196 13.65 -3.89 5.82
N ASP A 197 13.17 -4.60 4.82
CA ASP A 197 13.04 -6.05 4.88
C ASP A 197 14.15 -6.69 4.05
N GLU A 198 14.89 -7.61 4.67
CA GLU A 198 15.93 -8.36 4.01
C GLU A 198 15.56 -9.84 3.98
N PHE A 199 15.61 -10.43 2.80
CA PHE A 199 15.32 -11.86 2.61
C PHE A 199 16.11 -12.45 1.44
N LYS A 200 16.20 -13.76 1.40
CA LYS A 200 16.83 -14.49 0.30
C LYS A 200 15.78 -14.89 -0.74
N ARG A 201 16.11 -14.71 -2.03
CA ARG A 201 15.37 -15.24 -3.16
C ARG A 201 16.30 -16.13 -3.96
N GLY A 202 16.23 -17.45 -3.75
CA GLY A 202 17.27 -18.36 -4.20
C GLY A 202 18.61 -17.97 -3.55
N GLU A 203 19.66 -17.80 -4.34
CA GLU A 203 21.00 -17.39 -3.87
C GLU A 203 21.15 -15.87 -3.70
N HIS A 204 20.16 -15.07 -4.13
CA HIS A 204 20.25 -13.61 -4.09
C HIS A 204 19.64 -13.04 -2.81
N ARG A 205 20.37 -12.12 -2.17
CA ARG A 205 19.85 -11.28 -1.09
C ARG A 205 19.04 -10.13 -1.71
N VAL A 206 17.80 -9.98 -1.24
CA VAL A 206 16.91 -8.88 -1.62
C VAL A 206 16.76 -7.96 -0.41
N THR A 207 17.03 -6.67 -0.60
CA THR A 207 16.75 -5.62 0.37
C THR A 207 15.59 -4.79 -0.19
N LEU A 208 14.50 -4.70 0.57
CA LEU A 208 13.30 -4.00 0.19
C LEU A 208 13.02 -2.89 1.21
N GLY A 209 13.16 -1.63 0.79
CA GLY A 209 12.70 -0.50 1.59
C GLY A 209 11.20 -0.31 1.37
N VAL A 210 10.41 -0.37 2.43
CA VAL A 210 8.95 -0.26 2.36
C VAL A 210 8.50 0.96 3.14
N ALA A 211 7.59 1.73 2.55
CA ALA A 211 6.91 2.83 3.20
C ALA A 211 5.40 2.76 2.93
N THR A 212 4.60 2.95 3.96
CA THR A 212 3.14 3.03 3.87
C THR A 212 2.71 4.46 4.14
N PHE A 213 1.89 4.99 3.26
CA PHE A 213 1.34 6.34 3.33
C PHE A 213 -0.17 6.30 3.47
N GLU A 214 -0.69 7.23 4.24
CA GLU A 214 -2.10 7.59 4.30
C GLU A 214 -2.26 9.06 3.95
N GLY A 215 -3.40 9.41 3.36
CA GLY A 215 -3.67 10.79 3.03
C GLY A 215 -5.03 10.97 2.37
N VAL A 216 -5.25 12.19 1.87
CA VAL A 216 -6.46 12.53 1.11
C VAL A 216 -6.05 13.02 -0.27
N LEU A 217 -6.68 12.44 -1.27
CA LEU A 217 -6.46 12.78 -2.67
C LEU A 217 -7.71 13.32 -3.35
N GLU A 218 -7.50 14.06 -4.43
CA GLU A 218 -8.51 14.40 -5.40
C GLU A 218 -8.16 13.77 -6.75
N VAL A 219 -9.14 13.18 -7.41
CA VAL A 219 -8.98 12.54 -8.72
C VAL A 219 -8.81 13.62 -9.77
N THR A 220 -7.71 13.59 -10.52
CA THR A 220 -7.43 14.50 -11.64
C THR A 220 -7.62 13.83 -12.99
N ASP A 221 -7.24 12.55 -13.12
CA ASP A 221 -7.45 11.70 -14.29
C ASP A 221 -8.00 10.32 -13.83
N PRO A 222 -9.32 10.07 -13.99
CA PRO A 222 -9.94 8.82 -13.57
C PRO A 222 -9.36 7.58 -14.25
N GLU A 223 -8.96 7.67 -15.52
CA GLU A 223 -8.38 6.54 -16.28
C GLU A 223 -6.99 6.17 -15.74
N ALA A 224 -6.16 7.18 -15.48
CA ALA A 224 -4.84 6.96 -14.87
C ALA A 224 -5.00 6.37 -13.47
N LEU A 225 -5.94 6.87 -12.65
CA LEU A 225 -6.18 6.34 -11.33
C LEU A 225 -6.72 4.90 -11.36
N ARG A 226 -7.66 4.57 -12.27
CA ARG A 226 -8.12 3.18 -12.48
C ARG A 226 -6.94 2.25 -12.79
N ARG A 227 -6.05 2.63 -13.72
CA ARG A 227 -4.85 1.85 -14.03
C ARG A 227 -4.00 1.61 -12.80
N VAL A 228 -3.85 2.60 -11.94
CA VAL A 228 -3.09 2.49 -10.69
C VAL A 228 -3.75 1.53 -9.70
N LEU A 229 -5.06 1.63 -9.50
CA LEU A 229 -5.80 0.74 -8.60
C LEU A 229 -5.77 -0.72 -9.06
N ILE A 230 -5.73 -0.94 -10.38
CA ILE A 230 -5.70 -2.28 -11.00
C ILE A 230 -4.28 -2.85 -11.04
N HIS A 231 -3.29 -2.05 -11.47
CA HIS A 231 -1.94 -2.54 -11.75
C HIS A 231 -0.92 -2.18 -10.67
N GLY A 232 -1.29 -1.32 -9.73
CA GLY A 232 -0.43 -0.86 -8.63
C GLY A 232 0.68 0.10 -9.05
N ILE A 233 1.27 0.76 -8.04
CA ILE A 233 2.32 1.78 -8.21
C ILE A 233 3.70 1.20 -7.85
N GLY A 234 4.69 1.50 -8.67
CA GLY A 234 6.09 1.25 -8.34
C GLY A 234 6.52 -0.21 -8.39
N ARG A 235 7.58 -0.52 -7.64
CA ARG A 235 8.26 -1.83 -7.60
C ARG A 235 7.85 -2.62 -6.36
N GLY A 236 8.25 -3.90 -6.31
CA GLY A 236 8.03 -4.75 -5.14
C GLY A 236 6.61 -5.30 -5.02
N LYS A 237 5.84 -5.35 -6.11
CA LYS A 237 4.43 -5.79 -6.12
C LYS A 237 4.25 -7.22 -5.58
N ALA A 238 5.17 -8.13 -5.90
CA ALA A 238 5.18 -9.48 -5.34
C ALA A 238 5.43 -9.51 -3.82
N TYR A 239 5.85 -8.41 -3.23
CA TYR A 239 6.20 -8.31 -1.81
C TYR A 239 5.29 -7.35 -1.03
N GLY A 240 4.06 -7.15 -1.50
CA GLY A 240 3.06 -6.35 -0.81
C GLY A 240 3.21 -4.84 -0.99
N CYS A 241 3.89 -4.41 -2.06
CA CYS A 241 3.98 -3.01 -2.42
C CYS A 241 3.12 -2.70 -3.65
N GLY A 242 2.71 -1.45 -3.80
CA GLY A 242 2.00 -0.93 -4.96
C GLY A 242 0.48 -0.95 -4.86
N LEU A 243 -0.11 -1.67 -3.92
CA LEU A 243 -1.55 -1.64 -3.71
C LEU A 243 -1.98 -0.34 -3.04
N MET A 244 -2.78 0.45 -3.75
CA MET A 244 -3.53 1.58 -3.22
C MET A 244 -4.98 1.16 -2.95
N THR A 245 -5.52 1.57 -1.83
CA THR A 245 -6.94 1.44 -1.50
C THR A 245 -7.53 2.81 -1.22
N LEU A 246 -8.79 3.00 -1.59
CA LEU A 246 -9.53 4.22 -1.39
C LEU A 246 -10.67 3.99 -0.38
N ALA A 247 -10.96 5.01 0.41
CA ALA A 247 -12.08 5.06 1.35
C ALA A 247 -12.70 6.46 1.32
N ARG A 248 -13.92 6.62 1.84
CA ARG A 248 -14.49 7.96 2.06
C ARG A 248 -13.59 8.71 3.03
N PRO A 249 -13.28 10.00 2.76
CA PRO A 249 -12.43 10.83 3.63
C PRO A 249 -13.10 11.08 4.98
#